data_088afc8987d4b3ce213abdcc1d7cda72
#
_entry.id   088afc8987d4b3ce213abdcc1d7cda72
#
_cell.length_a   1.000
_cell.length_b   1.000
_cell.length_c   1.000
_cell.angle_alpha   90.00
_cell.angle_beta   90.00
_cell.angle_gamma   90.00
#
_symmetry.space_group_name_H-M   'P 1'
#
loop_
_entity.id
_entity.type
_entity.pdbx_description
1 polymer ?
#
loop_
_entity_poly.entity_id
_entity_poly.type
_entity_poly.pdbx_seq_one_letter_code
_entity_poly.pdbx_strand_id
1 'polypeptide(L)'
;MLIRKATVDDLDLVTNIEATCFPSAEAASREAFAERLKYYAGQFLIAFDGDIPIGFIDGFVSDDEILTDEMFADASLHNPKGAWQMIFGLNTMPEYRNRGVGGQLIEAFIELAREENRK
;
A
#
# COMPACT_ATOMS: atom_id res chain seq x y z
N MET A 1 18.01 3.02 -1.21
CA MET A 1 16.67 2.43 -1.11
C MET A 1 15.87 2.75 -2.37
N LEU A 2 15.22 1.77 -2.95
CA LEU A 2 14.38 1.94 -4.14
C LEU A 2 12.91 1.82 -3.74
N ILE A 3 12.07 2.73 -4.26
CA ILE A 3 10.60 2.65 -4.10
C ILE A 3 9.99 2.56 -5.50
N ARG A 4 9.16 1.55 -5.73
CA ARG A 4 8.48 1.37 -7.02
C ARG A 4 7.01 0.99 -6.84
N LYS A 5 6.23 1.15 -7.90
CA LYS A 5 4.84 0.68 -7.92
C LYS A 5 4.79 -0.85 -7.92
N ALA A 6 3.79 -1.40 -7.23
CA ALA A 6 3.55 -2.83 -7.21
C ALA A 6 2.93 -3.31 -8.52
N THR A 7 3.02 -4.62 -8.75
CA THR A 7 2.31 -5.31 -9.82
C THR A 7 1.61 -6.53 -9.22
N VAL A 8 0.75 -7.19 -10.01
CA VAL A 8 0.05 -8.40 -9.55
C VAL A 8 1.04 -9.52 -9.19
N ASP A 9 2.24 -9.49 -9.75
CA ASP A 9 3.29 -10.48 -9.47
C ASP A 9 3.92 -10.32 -8.09
N ASP A 10 3.66 -9.20 -7.40
CA ASP A 10 4.20 -8.92 -6.06
C ASP A 10 3.34 -9.48 -4.92
N LEU A 11 2.31 -10.27 -5.23
CA LEU A 11 1.35 -10.77 -4.24
C LEU A 11 2.02 -11.51 -3.06
N ASP A 12 2.92 -12.44 -3.34
CA ASP A 12 3.59 -13.20 -2.29
C ASP A 12 4.50 -12.32 -1.45
N LEU A 13 5.14 -11.34 -2.08
CA LEU A 13 6.05 -10.40 -1.44
C LEU A 13 5.31 -9.53 -0.41
N VAL A 14 4.20 -8.90 -0.80
CA VAL A 14 3.44 -8.02 0.10
C VAL A 14 2.75 -8.81 1.21
N THR A 15 2.25 -10.00 0.91
CA THR A 15 1.65 -10.90 1.89
C THR A 15 2.66 -11.29 2.96
N ASN A 16 3.90 -11.58 2.58
CA ASN A 16 4.96 -11.92 3.51
C ASN A 16 5.36 -10.74 4.41
N ILE A 17 5.45 -9.53 3.87
CA ILE A 17 5.73 -8.33 4.66
C ILE A 17 4.64 -8.13 5.70
N GLU A 18 3.39 -8.21 5.32
CA GLU A 18 2.26 -8.03 6.24
C GLU A 18 2.28 -9.09 7.35
N ALA A 19 2.48 -10.36 7.01
CA ALA A 19 2.51 -11.45 7.99
C ALA A 19 3.67 -11.30 8.98
N THR A 20 4.78 -10.71 8.55
CA THR A 20 5.94 -10.45 9.40
C THR A 20 5.69 -9.26 10.34
N CYS A 21 4.98 -8.24 9.88
CA CYS A 21 4.76 -6.99 10.62
C CYS A 21 3.58 -7.06 11.60
N PHE A 22 2.61 -7.93 11.37
CA PHE A 22 1.38 -8.01 12.17
C PHE A 22 1.06 -9.43 12.62
N PRO A 23 0.43 -9.61 13.81
CA PRO A 23 -0.13 -10.89 14.20
C PRO A 23 -1.14 -11.39 13.17
N SER A 24 -1.25 -12.70 13.02
CA SER A 24 -2.12 -13.31 12.01
C SER A 24 -3.59 -12.88 12.12
N ALA A 25 -4.04 -12.52 13.33
CA ALA A 25 -5.42 -12.06 13.55
C ALA A 25 -5.67 -10.65 12.97
N GLU A 26 -4.61 -9.84 12.80
CA GLU A 26 -4.71 -8.45 12.34
C GLU A 26 -4.19 -8.26 10.90
N ALA A 27 -3.39 -9.19 10.41
CA ALA A 27 -2.83 -9.10 9.08
C ALA A 27 -3.91 -9.27 8.01
N ALA A 28 -3.84 -8.47 6.95
CA ALA A 28 -4.69 -8.68 5.79
C ALA A 28 -4.33 -10.00 5.11
N SER A 29 -5.32 -10.69 4.57
CA SER A 29 -5.12 -12.00 3.95
C SER A 29 -4.48 -11.87 2.57
N ARG A 30 -3.96 -13.01 2.07
CA ARG A 30 -3.44 -13.09 0.71
C ARG A 30 -4.53 -12.74 -0.31
N GLU A 31 -5.75 -13.19 -0.06
CA GLU A 31 -6.90 -12.90 -0.92
C GLU A 31 -7.21 -11.41 -0.96
N ALA A 32 -7.12 -10.72 0.18
CA ALA A 32 -7.32 -9.28 0.25
C ALA A 32 -6.27 -8.54 -0.59
N PHE A 33 -4.99 -8.94 -0.49
CA PHE A 33 -3.93 -8.33 -1.30
C PHE A 33 -4.08 -8.65 -2.79
N ALA A 34 -4.55 -9.85 -3.14
CA ALA A 34 -4.82 -10.19 -4.54
C ALA A 34 -5.85 -9.21 -5.13
N GLU A 35 -6.92 -8.91 -4.39
CA GLU A 35 -7.93 -7.94 -4.82
C GLU A 35 -7.35 -6.53 -4.92
N ARG A 36 -6.56 -6.11 -3.93
CA ARG A 36 -5.94 -4.78 -3.94
C ARG A 36 -5.02 -4.60 -5.14
N LEU A 37 -4.17 -5.59 -5.43
CA LEU A 37 -3.27 -5.52 -6.57
C LEU A 37 -4.01 -5.57 -7.91
N LYS A 38 -5.14 -6.27 -7.95
CA LYS A 38 -6.00 -6.32 -9.15
C LYS A 38 -6.60 -4.94 -9.46
N TYR A 39 -7.09 -4.24 -8.45
CA TYR A 39 -7.84 -2.99 -8.65
C TYR A 39 -7.00 -1.73 -8.60
N TYR A 40 -5.91 -1.70 -7.79
CA TYR A 40 -5.13 -0.48 -7.63
C TYR A 40 -3.63 -0.67 -7.42
N ALA A 41 -3.01 -1.60 -8.15
CA ALA A 41 -1.55 -1.77 -8.08
C ALA A 41 -0.79 -0.46 -8.32
N GLY A 42 -1.35 0.47 -9.09
CA GLY A 42 -0.76 1.80 -9.33
C GLY A 42 -0.74 2.70 -8.09
N GLN A 43 -1.54 2.42 -7.06
CA GLN A 43 -1.54 3.13 -5.78
C GLN A 43 -0.96 2.26 -4.66
N PHE A 44 0.01 1.42 -5.00
CA PHE A 44 0.65 0.50 -4.08
C PHE A 44 2.16 0.60 -4.31
N LEU A 45 2.89 1.12 -3.34
CA LEU A 45 4.33 1.34 -3.45
C LEU A 45 5.09 0.39 -2.52
N ILE A 46 6.17 -0.18 -3.02
CA ILE A 46 7.02 -1.11 -2.27
C ILE A 46 8.43 -0.54 -2.21
N ALA A 47 9.02 -0.56 -1.01
CA ALA A 47 10.40 -0.14 -0.78
C ALA A 47 11.33 -1.35 -0.72
N PHE A 48 12.51 -1.22 -1.31
CA PHE A 48 13.53 -2.25 -1.36
C PHE A 48 14.87 -1.74 -0.88
N ASP A 49 15.61 -2.60 -0.19
CA ASP A 49 17.04 -2.40 0.09
C ASP A 49 17.79 -3.40 -0.79
N GLY A 50 18.34 -2.91 -1.92
CA GLY A 50 18.83 -3.80 -2.97
C GLY A 50 17.68 -4.63 -3.53
N ASP A 51 17.75 -5.94 -3.39
CA ASP A 51 16.70 -6.87 -3.82
C ASP A 51 15.76 -7.28 -2.67
N ILE A 52 15.98 -6.75 -1.47
CA ILE A 52 15.22 -7.14 -0.28
C ILE A 52 14.03 -6.21 -0.11
N PRO A 53 12.78 -6.72 -0.14
CA PRO A 53 11.60 -5.91 0.15
C PRO A 53 11.55 -5.58 1.64
N ILE A 54 11.45 -4.29 1.99
CA ILE A 54 11.54 -3.82 3.37
C ILE A 54 10.30 -3.10 3.89
N GLY A 55 9.36 -2.77 3.01
CA GLY A 55 8.11 -2.13 3.42
C GLY A 55 7.21 -1.80 2.26
N PHE A 56 5.98 -1.39 2.56
CA PHE A 56 5.06 -0.91 1.55
C PHE A 56 4.05 0.08 2.12
N ILE A 57 3.41 0.83 1.22
CA ILE A 57 2.26 1.67 1.52
C ILE A 57 1.20 1.44 0.44
N ASP A 58 -0.06 1.33 0.82
CA ASP A 58 -1.14 1.14 -0.13
C ASP A 58 -2.42 1.85 0.28
N GLY A 59 -3.28 2.11 -0.70
CA GLY A 59 -4.60 2.64 -0.51
C GLY A 59 -5.26 2.86 -1.85
N PHE A 60 -6.58 2.88 -1.88
CA PHE A 60 -7.28 3.11 -3.13
C PHE A 60 -7.70 4.58 -3.28
N VAL A 61 -8.29 4.91 -4.42
CA VAL A 61 -8.80 6.25 -4.73
C VAL A 61 -10.32 6.24 -4.64
N SER A 62 -10.88 7.31 -4.08
CA SER A 62 -12.33 7.45 -3.89
C SER A 62 -12.76 8.91 -4.11
N ASP A 63 -14.03 9.11 -4.41
CA ASP A 63 -14.63 10.44 -4.36
C ASP A 63 -15.07 10.84 -2.95
N ASP A 64 -15.17 9.86 -2.04
CA ASP A 64 -15.47 10.12 -0.64
C ASP A 64 -14.21 10.52 0.12
N GLU A 65 -14.28 11.56 0.93
CA GLU A 65 -13.13 11.99 1.74
C GLU A 65 -12.99 11.25 3.05
N ILE A 66 -13.97 10.40 3.41
CA ILE A 66 -14.00 9.65 4.66
C ILE A 66 -13.65 8.18 4.39
N LEU A 67 -12.63 7.69 5.11
CA LEU A 67 -12.24 6.28 5.07
C LEU A 67 -13.28 5.45 5.84
N THR A 68 -13.79 4.38 5.22
CA THR A 68 -14.79 3.49 5.82
C THR A 68 -14.28 2.07 5.92
N ASP A 69 -14.89 1.27 6.82
CA ASP A 69 -14.53 -0.17 6.96
C ASP A 69 -14.82 -0.94 5.66
N GLU A 70 -15.85 -0.56 4.94
CA GLU A 70 -16.20 -1.19 3.66
C GLU A 70 -15.06 -1.05 2.63
N MET A 71 -14.36 0.08 2.64
CA MET A 71 -13.21 0.31 1.75
C MET A 71 -12.07 -0.68 2.00
N PHE A 72 -11.82 -1.05 3.26
CA PHE A 72 -10.81 -2.07 3.60
C PHE A 72 -11.22 -3.45 3.11
N ALA A 73 -12.51 -3.76 3.14
CA ALA A 73 -13.03 -5.09 2.82
C ALA A 73 -13.26 -5.30 1.32
N ASP A 74 -13.43 -4.22 0.54
CA ASP A 74 -13.83 -4.32 -0.87
C ASP A 74 -12.99 -3.39 -1.75
N ALA A 75 -11.92 -3.93 -2.32
CA ALA A 75 -11.01 -3.19 -3.20
C ALA A 75 -11.71 -2.75 -4.51
N SER A 76 -12.84 -3.38 -4.88
CA SER A 76 -13.58 -2.99 -6.08
C SER A 76 -14.23 -1.60 -5.97
N LEU A 77 -14.30 -1.04 -4.75
CA LEU A 77 -14.76 0.33 -4.54
C LEU A 77 -13.75 1.37 -5.03
N HIS A 78 -12.53 0.97 -5.40
CA HIS A 78 -11.52 1.86 -5.95
C HIS A 78 -12.07 2.57 -7.20
N ASN A 79 -11.97 3.90 -7.20
CA ASN A 79 -12.37 4.74 -8.32
C ASN A 79 -11.15 5.49 -8.83
N PRO A 80 -10.53 5.08 -9.95
CA PRO A 80 -9.31 5.71 -10.46
C PRO A 80 -9.49 7.18 -10.86
N LYS A 81 -10.72 7.64 -10.97
CA LYS A 81 -11.05 9.05 -11.27
C LYS A 81 -11.43 9.84 -10.03
N GLY A 82 -11.35 9.24 -8.85
CA GLY A 82 -11.69 9.90 -7.59
C GLY A 82 -10.72 11.01 -7.21
N ALA A 83 -11.17 11.93 -6.37
CA ALA A 83 -10.39 13.09 -5.94
C ALA A 83 -9.49 12.82 -4.72
N TRP A 84 -9.76 11.75 -3.96
CA TRP A 84 -9.09 11.48 -2.70
C TRP A 84 -8.26 10.20 -2.75
N GLN A 85 -6.98 10.33 -2.38
CA GLN A 85 -6.10 9.18 -2.19
C GLN A 85 -6.19 8.73 -0.73
N MET A 86 -6.66 7.50 -0.50
CA MET A 86 -6.74 6.91 0.83
C MET A 86 -5.46 6.15 1.15
N ILE A 87 -5.15 5.98 2.43
CA ILE A 87 -4.06 5.14 2.91
C ILE A 87 -4.65 4.04 3.77
N PHE A 88 -4.46 2.77 3.36
CA PHE A 88 -4.97 1.62 4.09
C PHE A 88 -3.90 0.96 4.95
N GLY A 89 -2.68 0.87 4.44
CA GLY A 89 -1.60 0.20 5.15
C GLY A 89 -0.26 0.89 4.92
N LEU A 90 0.56 0.87 5.96
CA LEU A 90 1.94 1.34 5.92
C LEU A 90 2.75 0.40 6.80
N ASN A 91 3.63 -0.39 6.18
CA ASN A 91 4.41 -1.40 6.88
C ASN A 91 5.90 -1.22 6.61
N THR A 92 6.71 -1.46 7.65
CA THR A 92 8.17 -1.52 7.54
C THR A 92 8.64 -2.78 8.26
N MET A 93 9.48 -3.58 7.61
CA MET A 93 10.05 -4.78 8.23
C MET A 93 10.79 -4.42 9.52
N PRO A 94 10.72 -5.27 10.57
CA PRO A 94 11.27 -4.94 11.89
C PRO A 94 12.75 -4.49 11.87
N GLU A 95 13.60 -5.11 11.05
CA GLU A 95 15.02 -4.79 10.95
C GLU A 95 15.28 -3.41 10.36
N TYR A 96 14.28 -2.83 9.70
CA TYR A 96 14.41 -1.54 9.01
C TYR A 96 13.63 -0.42 9.68
N ARG A 97 13.00 -0.69 10.82
CA ARG A 97 12.30 0.34 11.59
C ARG A 97 13.30 1.35 12.15
N ASN A 98 12.81 2.59 12.34
CA ASN A 98 13.62 3.71 12.83
C ASN A 98 14.73 4.15 11.86
N ARG A 99 14.62 3.83 10.59
CA ARG A 99 15.56 4.25 9.54
C ARG A 99 14.91 5.18 8.51
N GLY A 100 13.72 5.68 8.80
CA GLY A 100 13.02 6.62 7.92
C GLY A 100 12.30 6.01 6.72
N VAL A 101 12.21 4.68 6.65
CA VAL A 101 11.55 3.99 5.52
C VAL A 101 10.08 4.39 5.41
N GLY A 102 9.35 4.35 6.55
CA GLY A 102 7.94 4.75 6.58
C GLY A 102 7.71 6.17 6.10
N GLY A 103 8.55 7.10 6.57
CA GLY A 103 8.49 8.51 6.14
C GLY A 103 8.73 8.67 4.66
N GLN A 104 9.69 7.94 4.09
CA GLN A 104 9.98 8.00 2.66
C GLN A 104 8.84 7.39 1.82
N LEU A 105 8.22 6.32 2.30
CA LEU A 105 7.04 5.74 1.64
C LEU A 105 5.87 6.73 1.63
N ILE A 106 5.62 7.40 2.75
CA ILE A 106 4.56 8.42 2.83
C ILE A 106 4.85 9.56 1.87
N GLU A 107 6.08 10.08 1.83
CA GLU A 107 6.46 11.16 0.92
C GLU A 107 6.28 10.76 -0.55
N ALA A 108 6.70 9.54 -0.91
CA ALA A 108 6.54 9.03 -2.26
C ALA A 108 5.05 8.89 -2.63
N PHE A 109 4.23 8.45 -1.68
CA PHE A 109 2.79 8.31 -1.90
C PHE A 109 2.10 9.67 -2.08
N ILE A 110 2.51 10.67 -1.30
CA ILE A 110 2.01 12.04 -1.45
C ILE A 110 2.38 12.60 -2.82
N GLU A 111 3.62 12.38 -3.28
CA GLU A 111 4.05 12.83 -4.61
C GLU A 111 3.24 12.15 -5.72
N LEU A 112 2.97 10.84 -5.59
CA LEU A 112 2.13 10.13 -6.53
C LEU A 112 0.73 10.76 -6.59
N ALA A 113 0.13 11.07 -5.43
CA ALA A 113 -1.18 11.70 -5.38
C ALA A 113 -1.17 13.10 -6.03
N ARG A 114 -0.10 13.87 -5.81
CA ARG A 114 0.05 15.20 -6.43
C ARG A 114 0.17 15.10 -7.94
N GLU A 115 0.96 14.17 -8.45
CA GLU A 115 1.11 13.94 -9.89
C GLU A 115 -0.22 13.60 -10.55
N GLU A 116 -1.12 12.94 -9.82
CA GLU A 116 -2.44 12.55 -10.28
C GLU A 116 -3.52 13.58 -9.89
N ASN A 117 -3.14 14.73 -9.32
CA ASN A 117 -4.04 15.80 -8.87
C ASN A 117 -5.07 15.35 -7.82
N ARG A 118 -4.67 14.45 -6.92
CA ARG A 118 -5.51 13.95 -5.81
C ARG A 118 -5.17 14.62 -4.50
N LYS A 119 -6.08 14.54 -3.60
CA LYS A 119 -5.96 15.09 -2.24
C LYS A 119 -5.65 14.01 -1.21
#